data_ccbf1660e123e9d029717432a4514bed
#
_entry.id   ccbf1660e123e9d029717432a4514bed
#
_cell.length_a   1.000
_cell.length_b   1.000
_cell.length_c   1.000
_cell.angle_alpha   90.00
_cell.angle_beta   90.00
_cell.angle_gamma   90.00
#
_symmetry.space_group_name_H-M   'P 1'
#
loop_
_entity.id
_entity.type
_entity.pdbx_description
1 polymer ?
#
loop_
_entity_poly.entity_id
_entity_poly.type
_entity_poly.pdbx_seq_one_letter_code
_entity_poly.pdbx_strand_id
1 'polypeptide(L)'
;MISQKELFSMAITGGISAVGYADVLLNKAIKTHGPDKEIGYPDTGYELPCFYGWTTTEVKKLGDLPALLGQVREKICHEPTYENALTAGEATMWSAEIVEAIRYIDNDNPYEDDAPPGTQEYCGFVGDPILRTLGIAFVDDTIPGAIVFIGKAKDSKALAKIVRDFQNKGMLLMATFDIIKQLEDEGINMGTDIMLYPLGEFTQVIHGLSFAIRAALAFGGVQRGDREGIYNYLSKRPKVVIIQLGPIDHIKAAAEFAVLFNGSPTITDQDVEEIPGKYIVQKDYDQIVSTAIELRDMQIKLSKIDIPVAYGPAFEGETVRRPDTYVEAGGPSKTKVFEHVKMRSADEVEDGRITFIGKDVDEMEDGSSTNLGILVEIYGKKMQEDYESVLERRIHQFINFAEGAWHTGQRNLIWIRLSKKGVENGLRFKHFGDILHAKLHEDFGALLNRIQVTIMTDQAEIEKHFPEAMESYAVRDERVAGLLDEKVDIFYTCTLCQSFAPNHVCIVSPERLGLCGAINWLDAKASKEITPTGPNQPIIKGEAIE
;
A
#
# COMPACT_ATOMS: atom_id res chain seq x y z
N MET A 1 32.33 15.62 1.98
CA MET A 1 31.12 16.37 2.47
C MET A 1 30.75 17.41 1.43
N ILE A 2 29.53 17.33 0.89
CA ILE A 2 28.94 18.34 0.00
C ILE A 2 28.42 19.47 0.90
N SER A 3 28.89 20.70 0.70
CA SER A 3 28.41 21.85 1.46
C SER A 3 26.99 22.25 1.04
N GLN A 4 26.24 22.92 1.91
CA GLN A 4 24.92 23.48 1.57
C GLN A 4 24.96 24.34 0.31
N LYS A 5 25.96 25.24 0.23
CA LYS A 5 26.12 26.14 -0.92
C LYS A 5 26.36 25.37 -2.23
N GLU A 6 27.13 24.29 -2.20
CA GLU A 6 27.37 23.41 -3.33
C GLU A 6 26.10 22.68 -3.73
N LEU A 7 25.35 22.13 -2.78
CA LEU A 7 24.08 21.45 -3.01
C LEU A 7 23.04 22.41 -3.63
N PHE A 8 22.93 23.65 -3.11
CA PHE A 8 22.04 24.68 -3.69
C PHE A 8 22.44 25.02 -5.13
N SER A 9 23.74 25.16 -5.40
CA SER A 9 24.24 25.40 -6.75
C SER A 9 23.91 24.25 -7.71
N MET A 10 24.03 23.00 -7.23
CA MET A 10 23.67 21.82 -8.01
C MET A 10 22.17 21.79 -8.30
N ALA A 11 21.32 22.05 -7.32
CA ALA A 11 19.86 22.08 -7.50
C ALA A 11 19.43 23.18 -8.50
N ILE A 12 20.01 24.37 -8.41
CA ILE A 12 19.73 25.48 -9.34
C ILE A 12 20.16 25.11 -10.77
N THR A 13 21.34 24.52 -10.92
CA THR A 13 21.82 24.04 -12.24
C THR A 13 20.93 22.96 -12.82
N GLY A 14 20.47 22.02 -11.99
CA GLY A 14 19.53 20.96 -12.36
C GLY A 14 18.18 21.51 -12.80
N GLY A 15 17.63 22.48 -12.04
CA GLY A 15 16.37 23.13 -12.39
C GLY A 15 16.42 23.90 -13.71
N ILE A 16 17.51 24.63 -13.97
CA ILE A 16 17.74 25.30 -15.28
C ILE A 16 17.80 24.25 -16.40
N SER A 17 18.48 23.15 -16.17
CA SER A 17 18.61 22.06 -17.16
C SER A 17 17.26 21.38 -17.42
N ALA A 18 16.46 21.16 -16.39
CA ALA A 18 15.12 20.58 -16.50
C ALA A 18 14.19 21.47 -17.34
N VAL A 19 14.18 22.78 -17.09
CA VAL A 19 13.39 23.76 -17.87
C VAL A 19 13.86 23.79 -19.33
N GLY A 20 15.17 23.79 -19.56
CA GLY A 20 15.73 23.77 -20.93
C GLY A 20 15.36 22.51 -21.70
N TYR A 21 15.40 21.35 -21.04
CA TYR A 21 15.02 20.08 -21.65
C TYR A 21 13.52 20.03 -21.97
N ALA A 22 12.67 20.43 -21.01
CA ALA A 22 11.23 20.52 -21.22
C ALA A 22 10.86 21.45 -22.39
N ASP A 23 11.53 22.60 -22.51
CA ASP A 23 11.31 23.57 -23.60
C ASP A 23 11.63 22.95 -24.98
N VAL A 24 12.74 22.23 -25.10
CA VAL A 24 13.12 21.53 -26.34
C VAL A 24 12.07 20.47 -26.72
N LEU A 25 11.65 19.64 -25.78
CA LEU A 25 10.65 18.60 -26.04
C LEU A 25 9.28 19.19 -26.35
N LEU A 26 8.87 20.22 -25.62
CA LEU A 26 7.60 20.92 -25.86
C LEU A 26 7.53 21.54 -27.25
N ASN A 27 8.58 22.23 -27.66
CA ASN A 27 8.67 22.80 -29.01
C ASN A 27 8.59 21.72 -30.10
N LYS A 28 9.22 20.55 -29.88
CA LYS A 28 9.12 19.39 -30.77
C LYS A 28 7.68 18.85 -30.78
N ALA A 29 7.06 18.65 -29.62
CA ALA A 29 5.71 18.11 -29.50
C ALA A 29 4.65 19.04 -30.16
N ILE A 30 4.73 20.36 -29.94
CA ILE A 30 3.86 21.35 -30.60
C ILE A 30 4.01 21.28 -32.13
N LYS A 31 5.25 21.10 -32.61
CA LYS A 31 5.53 20.99 -34.05
C LYS A 31 4.98 19.70 -34.68
N THR A 32 4.93 18.62 -33.89
CA THR A 32 4.49 17.29 -34.35
C THR A 32 2.97 17.14 -34.23
N HIS A 33 2.37 17.55 -33.13
CA HIS A 33 0.97 17.29 -32.80
C HIS A 33 0.07 18.51 -32.91
N GLY A 34 0.65 19.72 -33.03
CA GLY A 34 -0.05 21.00 -33.05
C GLY A 34 -0.29 21.57 -31.63
N PRO A 35 -0.50 22.90 -31.54
CA PRO A 35 -0.71 23.57 -30.25
C PRO A 35 -2.04 23.21 -29.58
N ASP A 36 -3.03 22.74 -30.34
CA ASP A 36 -4.36 22.35 -29.85
C ASP A 36 -4.44 20.93 -29.33
N LYS A 37 -3.33 20.17 -29.38
CA LYS A 37 -3.29 18.81 -28.81
C LYS A 37 -3.54 18.88 -27.30
N GLU A 38 -4.57 18.16 -26.84
CA GLU A 38 -4.88 18.02 -25.41
C GLU A 38 -3.77 17.26 -24.69
N ILE A 39 -3.52 17.67 -23.46
CA ILE A 39 -2.57 17.04 -22.53
C ILE A 39 -3.35 16.37 -21.39
N GLY A 40 -2.74 15.38 -20.78
CA GLY A 40 -3.30 14.68 -19.63
C GLY A 40 -2.52 13.44 -19.31
N TYR A 41 -2.68 12.98 -18.08
CA TYR A 41 -2.12 11.73 -17.62
C TYR A 41 -3.15 10.61 -17.74
N PRO A 42 -2.74 9.38 -18.09
CA PRO A 42 -3.65 8.25 -18.19
C PRO A 42 -4.30 7.94 -16.82
N ASP A 43 -5.52 7.44 -16.85
CA ASP A 43 -6.28 7.02 -15.67
C ASP A 43 -6.43 8.09 -14.57
N THR A 44 -6.41 9.36 -14.96
CA THR A 44 -6.64 10.51 -14.06
C THR A 44 -7.47 11.59 -14.74
N GLY A 45 -8.22 12.35 -13.96
CA GLY A 45 -8.97 13.51 -14.42
C GLY A 45 -8.15 14.81 -14.49
N TYR A 46 -6.82 14.73 -14.36
CA TYR A 46 -5.94 15.91 -14.30
C TYR A 46 -5.07 15.98 -15.55
N GLU A 47 -4.94 17.18 -16.11
CA GLU A 47 -4.03 17.43 -17.22
C GLU A 47 -2.57 17.31 -16.77
N LEU A 48 -2.19 18.09 -15.76
CA LEU A 48 -0.91 18.07 -15.06
C LEU A 48 -1.21 18.04 -13.55
N PRO A 49 -1.16 16.88 -12.88
CA PRO A 49 -1.65 16.74 -11.50
C PRO A 49 -0.98 17.66 -10.48
N CYS A 50 0.35 17.83 -10.52
CA CYS A 50 1.06 18.73 -9.60
C CYS A 50 0.69 20.18 -9.90
N PHE A 51 0.75 20.59 -11.15
CA PHE A 51 0.37 21.93 -11.57
C PHE A 51 -1.08 22.23 -11.26
N TYR A 52 -1.98 21.30 -11.55
CA TYR A 52 -3.40 21.42 -11.21
C TYR A 52 -3.61 21.67 -9.71
N GLY A 53 -2.92 20.94 -8.84
CA GLY A 53 -3.04 21.11 -7.39
C GLY A 53 -2.52 22.46 -6.90
N TRP A 54 -1.38 22.92 -7.41
CA TRP A 54 -0.66 24.08 -6.90
C TRP A 54 -1.10 25.44 -7.49
N THR A 55 -1.90 25.47 -8.55
CA THR A 55 -2.27 26.71 -9.25
C THR A 55 -3.72 26.70 -9.71
N THR A 56 -4.32 27.89 -9.80
CA THR A 56 -5.66 28.08 -10.39
C THR A 56 -5.61 28.30 -11.90
N THR A 57 -4.43 28.44 -12.50
CA THR A 57 -4.26 28.61 -13.95
C THR A 57 -4.70 27.34 -14.67
N GLU A 58 -5.57 27.45 -15.64
CA GLU A 58 -5.95 26.31 -16.48
C GLU A 58 -4.90 26.06 -17.56
N VAL A 59 -4.56 24.78 -17.75
CA VAL A 59 -3.66 24.28 -18.78
C VAL A 59 -4.29 23.01 -19.33
N LYS A 60 -4.65 23.01 -20.61
CA LYS A 60 -5.34 21.88 -21.25
C LYS A 60 -4.67 21.38 -22.52
N LYS A 61 -3.86 22.22 -23.14
CA LYS A 61 -3.28 21.97 -24.46
C LYS A 61 -1.78 22.25 -24.47
N LEU A 62 -1.07 21.61 -25.40
CA LEU A 62 0.36 21.88 -25.60
C LEU A 62 0.67 23.35 -25.78
N GLY A 63 -0.21 24.11 -26.48
CA GLY A 63 -0.04 25.54 -26.72
C GLY A 63 -0.10 26.41 -25.47
N ASP A 64 -0.63 25.93 -24.36
CA ASP A 64 -0.71 26.66 -23.08
C ASP A 64 0.62 26.63 -22.32
N LEU A 65 1.49 25.63 -22.59
CA LEU A 65 2.68 25.33 -21.80
C LEU A 65 3.89 26.26 -22.02
N PRO A 66 4.15 26.85 -23.23
CA PRO A 66 5.30 27.74 -23.42
C PRO A 66 5.28 28.95 -22.49
N ALA A 67 4.11 29.55 -22.27
CA ALA A 67 3.96 30.69 -21.37
C ALA A 67 4.27 30.29 -19.91
N LEU A 68 3.84 29.10 -19.50
CA LEU A 68 4.13 28.55 -18.18
C LEU A 68 5.62 28.33 -17.98
N LEU A 69 6.31 27.66 -18.93
CA LEU A 69 7.76 27.43 -18.84
C LEU A 69 8.55 28.75 -18.83
N GLY A 70 8.09 29.76 -19.59
CA GLY A 70 8.67 31.11 -19.57
C GLY A 70 8.61 31.73 -18.16
N GLN A 71 7.44 31.72 -17.53
CA GLN A 71 7.24 32.24 -16.18
C GLN A 71 8.09 31.51 -15.13
N VAL A 72 8.20 30.18 -15.24
CA VAL A 72 9.00 29.37 -14.34
C VAL A 72 10.48 29.68 -14.51
N ARG A 73 10.96 29.81 -15.75
CA ARG A 73 12.34 30.17 -16.07
C ARG A 73 12.76 31.51 -15.48
N GLU A 74 11.89 32.52 -15.57
CA GLU A 74 12.15 33.87 -15.06
C GLU A 74 12.27 33.95 -13.53
N LYS A 75 11.70 32.98 -12.82
CA LYS A 75 11.81 32.92 -11.35
C LYS A 75 13.14 32.36 -10.87
N ILE A 76 13.87 31.60 -11.67
CA ILE A 76 15.10 30.95 -11.23
C ILE A 76 16.24 31.97 -11.11
N CYS A 77 16.76 32.16 -9.90
CA CYS A 77 17.93 32.97 -9.63
C CYS A 77 19.18 32.10 -9.48
N HIS A 78 20.31 32.58 -9.98
CA HIS A 78 21.59 31.85 -9.95
C HIS A 78 22.35 31.89 -8.63
N GLU A 79 21.95 32.77 -7.71
CA GLU A 79 22.59 32.87 -6.39
C GLU A 79 22.29 31.60 -5.58
N PRO A 80 23.32 30.89 -5.06
CA PRO A 80 23.14 29.63 -4.34
C PRO A 80 22.63 29.85 -2.89
N THR A 81 21.35 30.15 -2.77
CA THR A 81 20.59 30.24 -1.53
C THR A 81 19.56 29.12 -1.44
N TYR A 82 19.09 28.84 -0.23
CA TYR A 82 18.06 27.84 0.01
C TYR A 82 16.76 28.17 -0.75
N GLU A 83 16.33 29.42 -0.71
CA GLU A 83 15.11 29.89 -1.39
C GLU A 83 15.20 29.74 -2.90
N ASN A 84 16.36 30.06 -3.49
CA ASN A 84 16.58 29.90 -4.92
C ASN A 84 16.66 28.43 -5.33
N ALA A 85 17.22 27.57 -4.49
CA ALA A 85 17.21 26.14 -4.70
C ALA A 85 15.79 25.55 -4.62
N LEU A 86 14.94 26.02 -3.69
CA LEU A 86 13.52 25.65 -3.65
C LEU A 86 12.77 26.09 -4.91
N THR A 87 13.04 27.32 -5.39
CA THR A 87 12.46 27.81 -6.66
C THR A 87 12.90 26.97 -7.86
N ALA A 88 14.15 26.55 -7.88
CA ALA A 88 14.67 25.61 -8.87
C ALA A 88 14.01 24.22 -8.77
N GLY A 89 13.73 23.76 -7.56
CA GLY A 89 12.95 22.55 -7.30
C GLY A 89 11.51 22.64 -7.82
N GLU A 90 10.81 23.77 -7.57
CA GLU A 90 9.51 24.06 -8.16
C GLU A 90 9.56 23.98 -9.70
N ALA A 91 10.55 24.63 -10.28
CA ALA A 91 10.74 24.63 -11.73
C ALA A 91 11.01 23.21 -12.31
N THR A 92 11.76 22.42 -11.56
CA THR A 92 12.02 21.01 -11.90
C THR A 92 10.73 20.20 -11.88
N MET A 93 9.89 20.37 -10.87
CA MET A 93 8.60 19.69 -10.76
C MET A 93 7.69 19.97 -11.96
N TRP A 94 7.51 21.26 -12.32
CA TRP A 94 6.69 21.63 -13.47
C TRP A 94 7.28 21.11 -14.80
N SER A 95 8.58 21.22 -14.97
CA SER A 95 9.28 20.75 -16.17
C SER A 95 9.19 19.24 -16.34
N ALA A 96 9.41 18.49 -15.26
CA ALA A 96 9.32 17.05 -15.27
C ALA A 96 7.90 16.57 -15.61
N GLU A 97 6.89 17.21 -15.07
CA GLU A 97 5.49 16.88 -15.35
C GLU A 97 5.11 17.14 -16.82
N ILE A 98 5.59 18.25 -17.40
CA ILE A 98 5.42 18.55 -18.83
C ILE A 98 6.12 17.50 -19.70
N VAL A 99 7.34 17.12 -19.36
CA VAL A 99 8.09 16.08 -20.08
C VAL A 99 7.33 14.76 -20.08
N GLU A 100 6.82 14.36 -18.94
CA GLU A 100 6.09 13.11 -18.80
C GLU A 100 4.76 13.14 -19.59
N ALA A 101 4.02 14.24 -19.55
CA ALA A 101 2.81 14.40 -20.34
C ALA A 101 3.09 14.30 -21.86
N ILE A 102 4.22 14.85 -22.32
CA ILE A 102 4.65 14.72 -23.72
C ILE A 102 4.96 13.27 -24.07
N ARG A 103 5.61 12.51 -23.18
CA ARG A 103 5.86 11.08 -23.38
C ARG A 103 4.58 10.28 -23.57
N TYR A 104 3.56 10.54 -22.76
CA TYR A 104 2.25 9.90 -22.96
C TYR A 104 1.59 10.27 -24.29
N ILE A 105 1.75 11.53 -24.74
CA ILE A 105 1.23 11.96 -26.05
C ILE A 105 1.98 11.25 -27.21
N ASP A 106 3.29 11.12 -27.09
CA ASP A 106 4.15 10.45 -28.07
C ASP A 106 4.01 8.92 -28.02
N ASN A 107 3.33 8.39 -27.03
CA ASN A 107 3.30 6.96 -26.71
C ASN A 107 4.71 6.38 -26.51
N ASP A 108 5.60 7.23 -26.01
CA ASP A 108 7.01 6.90 -25.73
C ASP A 108 7.12 6.41 -24.28
N ASN A 109 6.87 5.11 -24.10
CA ASN A 109 7.06 4.47 -22.81
C ASN A 109 8.48 3.86 -22.76
N PRO A 110 9.42 4.50 -22.08
CA PRO A 110 10.81 4.02 -22.06
C PRO A 110 10.99 2.68 -21.33
N TYR A 111 9.93 2.17 -20.69
CA TYR A 111 9.96 0.93 -19.91
C TYR A 111 9.21 -0.22 -20.57
N GLU A 112 8.65 -0.03 -21.78
CA GLU A 112 7.80 -1.04 -22.42
C GLU A 112 8.55 -2.37 -22.65
N ASP A 113 9.82 -2.30 -23.01
CA ASP A 113 10.67 -3.47 -23.30
C ASP A 113 11.39 -4.01 -22.06
N ASP A 114 11.70 -3.16 -21.08
CA ASP A 114 12.55 -3.47 -19.91
C ASP A 114 11.78 -3.52 -18.59
N ALA A 115 10.48 -3.23 -18.58
CA ALA A 115 9.69 -3.23 -17.37
C ALA A 115 9.55 -4.64 -16.80
N PRO A 116 9.75 -4.82 -15.50
CA PRO A 116 9.55 -6.12 -14.86
C PRO A 116 8.14 -6.67 -15.10
N PRO A 117 7.96 -7.99 -15.18
CA PRO A 117 6.64 -8.60 -15.35
C PRO A 117 5.65 -8.11 -14.30
N GLY A 118 4.47 -7.64 -14.75
CA GLY A 118 3.42 -7.10 -13.88
C GLY A 118 3.51 -5.60 -13.60
N THR A 119 4.53 -4.90 -14.15
CA THR A 119 4.71 -3.45 -13.97
C THR A 119 4.41 -2.63 -15.23
N GLN A 120 4.22 -3.27 -16.38
CA GLN A 120 3.96 -2.61 -17.66
C GLN A 120 2.72 -1.70 -17.65
N GLU A 121 1.70 -2.08 -16.89
CA GLU A 121 0.45 -1.30 -16.76
C GLU A 121 0.66 0.03 -16.01
N TYR A 122 1.71 0.16 -15.23
CA TYR A 122 1.93 1.33 -14.37
C TYR A 122 2.96 2.29 -14.94
N CYS A 123 3.93 1.81 -15.68
CA CYS A 123 4.94 2.63 -16.38
C CYS A 123 5.45 3.84 -15.56
N GLY A 124 5.61 3.66 -14.26
CA GLY A 124 6.01 4.71 -13.34
C GLY A 124 4.88 5.64 -12.86
N PHE A 125 3.64 5.41 -13.26
CA PHE A 125 2.51 6.24 -12.87
C PHE A 125 1.40 5.42 -12.19
N VAL A 126 0.96 5.87 -11.01
CA VAL A 126 -0.14 5.24 -10.25
C VAL A 126 -1.46 5.91 -10.63
N GLY A 127 -2.33 5.20 -11.33
CA GLY A 127 -3.65 5.68 -11.76
C GLY A 127 -4.61 5.95 -10.59
N ASP A 128 -5.68 6.69 -10.85
CA ASP A 128 -6.68 7.04 -9.84
C ASP A 128 -7.39 5.83 -9.22
N PRO A 129 -7.68 4.73 -9.94
CA PRO A 129 -8.26 3.54 -9.32
C PRO A 129 -7.39 2.97 -8.20
N ILE A 130 -6.07 2.88 -8.42
CA ILE A 130 -5.11 2.39 -7.42
C ILE A 130 -4.98 3.39 -6.27
N LEU A 131 -4.84 4.69 -6.60
CA LEU A 131 -4.80 5.75 -5.60
C LEU A 131 -6.01 5.69 -4.65
N ARG A 132 -7.20 5.42 -5.18
CA ARG A 132 -8.42 5.29 -4.37
C ARG A 132 -8.40 4.06 -3.47
N THR A 133 -7.86 2.94 -3.95
CA THR A 133 -7.70 1.73 -3.15
C THR A 133 -6.75 1.97 -1.98
N LEU A 134 -5.61 2.61 -2.23
CA LEU A 134 -4.63 2.95 -1.20
C LEU A 134 -5.12 4.06 -0.24
N GLY A 135 -5.97 4.95 -0.73
CA GLY A 135 -6.40 6.14 0.01
C GLY A 135 -7.14 5.81 1.31
N ILE A 136 -7.93 4.74 1.33
CA ILE A 136 -8.61 4.28 2.56
C ILE A 136 -7.57 3.89 3.61
N ALA A 137 -6.56 3.14 3.21
CA ALA A 137 -5.50 2.68 4.09
C ALA A 137 -4.63 3.84 4.63
N PHE A 138 -4.49 4.94 3.89
CA PHE A 138 -3.87 6.17 4.41
C PHE A 138 -4.78 6.93 5.38
N VAL A 139 -6.09 6.85 5.21
CA VAL A 139 -7.05 7.55 6.09
C VAL A 139 -7.18 6.86 7.44
N ASP A 140 -7.19 5.55 7.47
CA ASP A 140 -7.30 4.75 8.71
C ASP A 140 -5.93 4.46 9.36
N ASP A 141 -4.84 4.99 8.78
CA ASP A 141 -3.44 4.79 9.18
C ASP A 141 -2.96 3.32 9.09
N THR A 142 -3.61 2.47 8.31
CA THR A 142 -3.07 1.14 7.98
C THR A 142 -1.77 1.26 7.20
N ILE A 143 -1.69 2.26 6.29
CA ILE A 143 -0.45 2.70 5.66
C ILE A 143 0.06 3.94 6.40
N PRO A 144 1.10 3.84 7.24
CA PRO A 144 1.55 4.95 8.09
C PRO A 144 2.31 6.03 7.32
N GLY A 145 2.80 5.72 6.11
CA GLY A 145 3.52 6.67 5.27
C GLY A 145 3.94 6.09 3.93
N ALA A 146 4.56 6.91 3.10
CA ALA A 146 5.09 6.53 1.80
C ALA A 146 6.59 6.83 1.70
N ILE A 147 7.34 5.90 1.16
CA ILE A 147 8.79 5.98 0.98
C ILE A 147 9.10 5.97 -0.51
N VAL A 148 9.90 6.92 -0.96
CA VAL A 148 10.32 7.03 -2.36
C VAL A 148 11.83 6.86 -2.45
N PHE A 149 12.28 5.80 -3.08
CA PHE A 149 13.70 5.53 -3.32
C PHE A 149 14.14 6.10 -4.66
N ILE A 150 15.22 6.87 -4.65
CA ILE A 150 15.86 7.40 -5.85
C ILE A 150 17.37 7.13 -5.86
N GLY A 151 17.96 7.07 -7.04
CA GLY A 151 19.38 6.86 -7.24
C GLY A 151 19.78 5.39 -7.31
N LYS A 152 20.91 5.03 -6.71
CA LYS A 152 21.47 3.67 -6.76
C LYS A 152 22.18 3.33 -5.46
N ALA A 153 21.79 2.24 -4.81
CA ALA A 153 22.42 1.79 -3.58
C ALA A 153 23.84 1.25 -3.81
N LYS A 154 24.71 1.45 -2.83
CA LYS A 154 26.07 0.86 -2.83
C LYS A 154 26.04 -0.63 -2.48
N ASP A 155 25.06 -1.05 -1.70
CA ASP A 155 24.88 -2.41 -1.20
C ASP A 155 23.42 -2.85 -1.43
N SER A 156 23.23 -3.72 -2.41
CA SER A 156 21.88 -4.24 -2.77
C SER A 156 21.26 -5.07 -1.66
N LYS A 157 22.05 -5.80 -0.86
CA LYS A 157 21.54 -6.60 0.26
C LYS A 157 21.05 -5.71 1.40
N ALA A 158 21.81 -4.65 1.70
CA ALA A 158 21.38 -3.67 2.69
C ALA A 158 20.12 -2.93 2.23
N LEU A 159 20.03 -2.58 0.94
CA LEU A 159 18.83 -2.02 0.34
C LEU A 159 17.62 -2.96 0.48
N ALA A 160 17.79 -4.23 0.13
CA ALA A 160 16.73 -5.24 0.26
C ALA A 160 16.22 -5.36 1.69
N LYS A 161 17.14 -5.34 2.67
CA LYS A 161 16.77 -5.34 4.10
C LYS A 161 15.97 -4.11 4.49
N ILE A 162 16.36 -2.92 4.03
CA ILE A 162 15.63 -1.66 4.28
C ILE A 162 14.22 -1.73 3.69
N VAL A 163 14.11 -2.17 2.44
CA VAL A 163 12.81 -2.29 1.76
C VAL A 163 11.90 -3.28 2.51
N ARG A 164 12.41 -4.46 2.88
CA ARG A 164 11.64 -5.43 3.67
C ARG A 164 11.24 -4.90 5.05
N ASP A 165 12.10 -4.12 5.69
CA ASP A 165 11.77 -3.51 6.98
C ASP A 165 10.65 -2.47 6.85
N PHE A 166 10.64 -1.66 5.79
CA PHE A 166 9.52 -0.77 5.50
C PHE A 166 8.23 -1.52 5.15
N GLN A 167 8.31 -2.57 4.32
CA GLN A 167 7.16 -3.42 4.00
C GLN A 167 6.57 -4.07 5.25
N ASN A 168 7.43 -4.58 6.15
CA ASN A 168 7.01 -5.15 7.43
C ASN A 168 6.34 -4.12 8.36
N LYS A 169 6.53 -2.85 8.11
CA LYS A 169 5.87 -1.73 8.82
C LYS A 169 4.64 -1.18 8.08
N GLY A 170 4.25 -1.81 6.98
CA GLY A 170 3.08 -1.44 6.19
C GLY A 170 3.24 -0.17 5.36
N MET A 171 4.48 0.25 5.05
CA MET A 171 4.74 1.45 4.25
C MET A 171 4.42 1.22 2.77
N LEU A 172 3.90 2.25 2.12
CA LEU A 172 3.86 2.31 0.66
C LEU A 172 5.24 2.66 0.12
N LEU A 173 5.73 1.89 -0.84
CA LEU A 173 7.05 2.08 -1.42
C LEU A 173 6.95 2.45 -2.90
N MET A 174 7.83 3.35 -3.33
CA MET A 174 8.03 3.72 -4.72
C MET A 174 9.53 3.75 -4.99
N ALA A 175 9.98 3.32 -6.17
CA ALA A 175 11.40 3.28 -6.47
C ALA A 175 11.70 3.57 -7.94
N THR A 176 12.83 4.24 -8.20
CA THR A 176 13.36 4.40 -9.55
C THR A 176 13.87 3.07 -10.10
N PHE A 177 13.97 2.99 -11.42
CA PHE A 177 14.31 1.77 -12.14
C PHE A 177 15.64 1.13 -11.70
N ASP A 178 16.67 1.92 -11.42
CA ASP A 178 17.95 1.40 -10.91
C ASP A 178 17.83 0.71 -9.55
N ILE A 179 17.03 1.27 -8.65
CA ILE A 179 16.72 0.66 -7.34
C ILE A 179 15.96 -0.64 -7.55
N ILE A 180 15.00 -0.64 -8.43
CA ILE A 180 14.17 -1.78 -8.77
C ILE A 180 15.00 -2.96 -9.28
N LYS A 181 15.88 -2.72 -10.27
CA LYS A 181 16.81 -3.75 -10.76
C LYS A 181 17.64 -4.35 -9.63
N GLN A 182 18.14 -3.52 -8.70
CA GLN A 182 18.88 -4.01 -7.56
C GLN A 182 18.03 -4.88 -6.61
N LEU A 183 16.74 -4.55 -6.43
CA LEU A 183 15.81 -5.31 -5.61
C LEU A 183 15.43 -6.65 -6.25
N GLU A 184 15.25 -6.69 -7.57
CA GLU A 184 14.99 -7.91 -8.32
C GLU A 184 16.15 -8.91 -8.22
N ASP A 185 17.40 -8.41 -8.31
CA ASP A 185 18.60 -9.24 -8.13
C ASP A 185 18.66 -9.88 -6.73
N GLU A 186 18.05 -9.26 -5.73
CA GLU A 186 17.89 -9.78 -4.36
C GLU A 186 16.55 -10.52 -4.15
N GLY A 187 15.80 -10.77 -5.23
CA GLY A 187 14.55 -11.54 -5.22
C GLY A 187 13.36 -10.80 -4.60
N ILE A 188 13.35 -9.47 -4.63
CA ILE A 188 12.19 -8.65 -4.30
C ILE A 188 11.53 -8.21 -5.61
N ASN A 189 10.38 -8.80 -5.91
CA ASN A 189 9.57 -8.43 -7.05
C ASN A 189 8.79 -7.16 -6.76
N MET A 190 8.37 -6.48 -7.83
CA MET A 190 7.46 -5.36 -7.74
C MET A 190 6.06 -5.73 -8.15
N GLY A 191 5.13 -4.90 -7.72
CA GLY A 191 3.74 -4.93 -8.13
C GLY A 191 2.88 -4.13 -7.17
N THR A 192 1.66 -3.87 -7.57
CA THR A 192 0.62 -3.32 -6.70
C THR A 192 0.40 -4.19 -5.48
N ASP A 193 0.54 -5.48 -5.68
CA ASP A 193 0.28 -6.53 -4.71
C ASP A 193 1.21 -6.48 -3.49
N ILE A 194 2.42 -5.96 -3.66
CA ILE A 194 3.43 -5.86 -2.60
C ILE A 194 3.74 -4.42 -2.22
N MET A 195 2.89 -3.48 -2.63
CA MET A 195 3.02 -2.04 -2.36
C MET A 195 4.38 -1.45 -2.75
N LEU A 196 5.03 -1.97 -3.80
CA LEU A 196 6.28 -1.45 -4.35
C LEU A 196 6.05 -1.07 -5.81
N TYR A 197 6.01 0.24 -6.07
CA TYR A 197 5.68 0.82 -7.38
C TYR A 197 6.91 1.38 -8.08
N PRO A 198 7.07 1.16 -9.39
CA PRO A 198 8.14 1.77 -10.16
C PRO A 198 7.90 3.26 -10.36
N LEU A 199 9.00 4.01 -10.44
CA LEU A 199 9.04 5.41 -10.86
C LEU A 199 9.91 5.55 -12.11
N GLY A 200 9.65 6.57 -12.93
CA GLY A 200 10.45 6.87 -14.09
C GLY A 200 11.92 7.26 -13.78
N GLU A 201 12.77 7.32 -14.80
CA GLU A 201 14.18 7.69 -14.65
C GLU A 201 14.40 9.19 -14.56
N PHE A 202 13.94 9.93 -15.57
CA PHE A 202 14.20 11.37 -15.67
C PHE A 202 13.36 12.16 -14.67
N THR A 203 12.11 11.82 -14.57
CA THR A 203 11.14 12.51 -13.72
C THR A 203 11.09 11.96 -12.28
N GLN A 204 12.08 11.22 -11.91
CA GLN A 204 12.30 10.38 -10.71
C GLN A 204 11.30 10.55 -9.56
N VAL A 205 11.02 11.78 -9.14
CA VAL A 205 10.12 12.05 -8.01
C VAL A 205 8.74 12.56 -8.43
N ILE A 206 8.53 12.90 -9.72
CA ILE A 206 7.27 13.52 -10.15
C ILE A 206 6.07 12.60 -9.93
N HIS A 207 6.21 11.31 -10.10
CA HIS A 207 5.14 10.35 -9.86
C HIS A 207 4.78 10.27 -8.38
N GLY A 208 5.78 10.27 -7.49
CA GLY A 208 5.57 10.33 -6.04
C GLY A 208 4.91 11.63 -5.60
N LEU A 209 5.34 12.77 -6.15
CA LEU A 209 4.72 14.07 -5.87
C LEU A 209 3.30 14.15 -6.43
N SER A 210 3.08 13.70 -7.65
CA SER A 210 1.76 13.60 -8.26
C SER A 210 0.81 12.74 -7.43
N PHE A 211 1.27 11.57 -6.99
CA PHE A 211 0.52 10.71 -6.07
C PHE A 211 0.10 11.46 -4.80
N ALA A 212 1.05 12.12 -4.14
CA ALA A 212 0.81 12.82 -2.88
C ALA A 212 -0.17 14.01 -3.04
N ILE A 213 0.00 14.80 -4.11
CA ILE A 213 -0.87 15.96 -4.40
C ILE A 213 -2.27 15.49 -4.78
N ARG A 214 -2.41 14.46 -5.61
CA ARG A 214 -3.70 13.86 -5.95
C ARG A 214 -4.41 13.30 -4.72
N ALA A 215 -3.66 12.71 -3.78
CA ALA A 215 -4.21 12.27 -2.52
C ALA A 215 -4.78 13.44 -1.71
N ALA A 216 -4.12 14.60 -1.67
CA ALA A 216 -4.62 15.79 -1.02
C ALA A 216 -5.93 16.29 -1.66
N LEU A 217 -5.99 16.31 -2.98
CA LEU A 217 -7.18 16.76 -3.73
C LEU A 217 -8.34 15.76 -3.56
N ALA A 218 -8.07 14.47 -3.70
CA ALA A 218 -9.11 13.43 -3.70
C ALA A 218 -9.61 13.05 -2.29
N PHE A 219 -8.73 13.02 -1.29
CA PHE A 219 -9.05 12.55 0.05
C PHE A 219 -9.03 13.67 1.09
N GLY A 220 -8.12 14.64 0.95
CA GLY A 220 -7.97 15.75 1.87
C GLY A 220 -9.06 16.83 1.70
N GLY A 221 -9.83 16.78 0.63
CA GLY A 221 -10.80 17.84 0.29
C GLY A 221 -10.14 19.17 -0.02
N VAL A 222 -8.85 19.17 -0.31
CA VAL A 222 -8.07 20.36 -0.65
C VAL A 222 -8.51 20.87 -2.01
N GLN A 223 -8.67 22.17 -2.13
CA GLN A 223 -9.11 22.80 -3.37
C GLN A 223 -7.92 23.07 -4.30
N ARG A 224 -8.18 23.10 -5.60
CA ARG A 224 -7.22 23.51 -6.62
C ARG A 224 -6.59 24.87 -6.29
N GLY A 225 -5.26 24.93 -6.33
CA GLY A 225 -4.48 26.13 -6.05
C GLY A 225 -4.36 26.50 -4.57
N ASP A 226 -4.91 25.68 -3.68
CA ASP A 226 -4.74 25.84 -2.23
C ASP A 226 -3.40 25.22 -1.77
N ARG A 227 -2.34 25.99 -1.97
CA ARG A 227 -0.97 25.58 -1.62
C ARG A 227 -0.82 25.24 -0.13
N GLU A 228 -1.42 26.02 0.75
CA GLU A 228 -1.35 25.80 2.19
C GLU A 228 -2.12 24.53 2.58
N GLY A 229 -3.28 24.30 2.00
CA GLY A 229 -4.04 23.07 2.21
C GLY A 229 -3.28 21.83 1.76
N ILE A 230 -2.66 21.86 0.57
CA ILE A 230 -1.80 20.76 0.09
C ILE A 230 -0.64 20.52 1.05
N TYR A 231 0.11 21.56 1.41
CA TYR A 231 1.26 21.44 2.31
C TYR A 231 0.86 20.86 3.68
N ASN A 232 -0.23 21.35 4.26
CA ASN A 232 -0.77 20.87 5.53
C ASN A 232 -1.26 19.42 5.44
N TYR A 233 -1.86 19.03 4.32
CA TYR A 233 -2.25 17.65 4.10
C TYR A 233 -1.03 16.74 3.98
N LEU A 234 -0.07 17.08 3.14
CA LEU A 234 1.16 16.30 2.92
C LEU A 234 2.03 16.19 4.18
N SER A 235 1.96 17.17 5.08
CA SER A 235 2.63 17.09 6.39
C SER A 235 2.06 16.01 7.31
N LYS A 236 0.79 15.67 7.12
CA LYS A 236 0.05 14.70 7.94
C LYS A 236 -0.23 13.39 7.20
N ARG A 237 -0.53 13.47 5.91
CA ARG A 237 -0.95 12.34 5.05
C ARG A 237 -0.71 12.68 3.57
N PRO A 238 -0.13 11.80 2.75
CA PRO A 238 0.57 10.57 3.11
C PRO A 238 2.00 10.85 3.55
N LYS A 239 2.42 10.92 4.68
CA LYS A 239 3.74 11.23 5.25
C LYS A 239 4.92 10.73 4.39
N VAL A 240 5.23 11.46 3.30
CA VAL A 240 6.24 11.06 2.31
C VAL A 240 7.64 11.35 2.81
N VAL A 241 8.56 10.40 2.61
CA VAL A 241 10.00 10.56 2.80
C VAL A 241 10.71 10.09 1.54
N ILE A 242 11.69 10.87 1.09
CA ILE A 242 12.56 10.47 -0.02
C ILE A 242 13.84 9.85 0.55
N ILE A 243 14.26 8.73 -0.03
CA ILE A 243 15.53 8.09 0.25
C ILE A 243 16.38 8.16 -1.01
N GLN A 244 17.36 9.06 -1.01
CA GLN A 244 18.31 9.23 -2.10
C GLN A 244 19.57 8.44 -1.78
N LEU A 245 19.92 7.48 -2.65
CA LEU A 245 21.09 6.62 -2.49
C LEU A 245 22.10 6.83 -3.62
N GLY A 246 23.37 6.74 -3.27
CA GLY A 246 24.47 6.94 -4.19
C GLY A 246 24.74 8.41 -4.55
N PRO A 247 25.63 8.70 -5.52
CA PRO A 247 26.07 10.06 -5.81
C PRO A 247 24.93 11.00 -6.19
N ILE A 248 24.95 12.20 -5.60
CA ILE A 248 24.05 13.29 -5.94
C ILE A 248 24.63 14.03 -7.15
N ASP A 249 23.89 14.09 -8.23
CA ASP A 249 24.15 14.93 -9.41
C ASP A 249 23.21 16.14 -9.42
N HIS A 250 23.32 17.00 -10.40
CA HIS A 250 22.49 18.19 -10.52
C HIS A 250 20.99 17.87 -10.65
N ILE A 251 20.65 16.77 -11.34
CA ILE A 251 19.25 16.35 -11.54
C ILE A 251 18.67 15.85 -10.24
N LYS A 252 19.41 15.01 -9.50
CA LYS A 252 18.99 14.49 -8.19
C LYS A 252 18.87 15.61 -7.16
N ALA A 253 19.84 16.53 -7.13
CA ALA A 253 19.76 17.70 -6.25
C ALA A 253 18.50 18.54 -6.54
N ALA A 254 18.18 18.78 -7.83
CA ALA A 254 16.98 19.51 -8.22
C ALA A 254 15.69 18.74 -7.85
N ALA A 255 15.69 17.41 -7.98
CA ALA A 255 14.59 16.56 -7.55
C ALA A 255 14.38 16.58 -6.03
N GLU A 256 15.46 16.55 -5.24
CA GLU A 256 15.39 16.71 -3.77
C GLU A 256 14.75 18.04 -3.37
N PHE A 257 15.12 19.13 -4.04
CA PHE A 257 14.51 20.44 -3.78
C PHE A 257 13.07 20.56 -4.29
N ALA A 258 12.66 19.83 -5.33
CA ALA A 258 11.26 19.69 -5.70
C ALA A 258 10.43 19.00 -4.59
N VAL A 259 11.02 18.01 -3.95
CA VAL A 259 10.40 17.30 -2.82
C VAL A 259 10.32 18.20 -1.59
N LEU A 260 11.40 18.91 -1.27
CA LEU A 260 11.43 19.90 -0.16
C LEU A 260 10.43 21.03 -0.37
N PHE A 261 10.25 21.50 -1.60
CA PHE A 261 9.24 22.49 -1.96
C PHE A 261 7.83 22.02 -1.58
N ASN A 262 7.58 20.71 -1.62
CA ASN A 262 6.34 20.09 -1.19
C ASN A 262 6.34 19.67 0.30
N GLY A 263 7.34 20.06 1.07
CA GLY A 263 7.41 19.81 2.52
C GLY A 263 7.79 18.39 2.93
N SER A 264 8.38 17.60 2.02
CA SER A 264 8.81 16.24 2.32
C SER A 264 10.32 16.19 2.53
N PRO A 265 10.83 15.53 3.59
CA PRO A 265 12.26 15.41 3.86
C PRO A 265 12.93 14.36 2.96
N THR A 266 14.24 14.50 2.81
CA THR A 266 15.11 13.54 2.13
C THR A 266 16.14 12.97 3.12
N ILE A 267 16.34 11.65 3.07
CA ILE A 267 17.44 10.95 3.72
C ILE A 267 18.42 10.49 2.64
N THR A 268 19.71 10.71 2.86
CA THR A 268 20.75 10.29 1.90
C THR A 268 21.88 9.52 2.58
N ASP A 269 22.50 8.60 1.84
CA ASP A 269 23.73 7.90 2.25
C ASP A 269 25.00 8.70 1.91
N GLN A 270 24.84 9.89 1.32
CA GLN A 270 25.95 10.76 0.94
C GLN A 270 26.34 11.70 2.09
N ASP A 271 27.63 12.00 2.16
CA ASP A 271 28.20 12.95 3.13
C ASP A 271 27.84 14.38 2.70
N VAL A 272 26.71 14.88 3.22
CA VAL A 272 26.18 16.23 2.97
C VAL A 272 26.10 17.03 4.25
N GLU A 273 26.29 18.35 4.15
CA GLU A 273 26.01 19.27 5.23
C GLU A 273 24.50 19.39 5.43
N GLU A 274 24.03 19.09 6.66
CA GLU A 274 22.58 19.10 6.95
C GLU A 274 21.96 20.48 6.73
N ILE A 275 20.75 20.49 6.16
CA ILE A 275 19.97 21.70 5.98
C ILE A 275 19.14 21.97 7.24
N PRO A 276 19.01 23.23 7.67
CA PRO A 276 18.21 23.60 8.83
C PRO A 276 16.81 23.01 8.78
N GLY A 277 16.35 22.46 9.90
CA GLY A 277 15.06 21.79 9.99
C GLY A 277 15.09 20.29 9.64
N LYS A 278 16.28 19.72 9.42
CA LYS A 278 16.48 18.28 9.10
C LYS A 278 15.73 17.82 7.85
N TYR A 279 15.65 18.65 6.82
CA TYR A 279 14.97 18.31 5.58
C TYR A 279 15.80 17.43 4.64
N ILE A 280 17.14 17.58 4.67
CA ILE A 280 18.08 16.65 4.02
C ILE A 280 19.04 16.16 5.12
N VAL A 281 19.02 14.84 5.35
CA VAL A 281 19.72 14.22 6.48
C VAL A 281 20.59 13.07 5.98
N GLN A 282 21.89 13.12 6.27
CA GLN A 282 22.80 12.00 5.99
C GLN A 282 22.63 10.90 7.03
N LYS A 283 22.44 9.66 6.58
CA LYS A 283 22.33 8.46 7.45
C LYS A 283 22.98 7.24 6.83
N ASP A 284 23.53 6.41 7.71
CA ASP A 284 23.94 5.07 7.34
C ASP A 284 22.73 4.14 7.14
N TYR A 285 22.91 3.05 6.40
CA TYR A 285 21.81 2.15 5.98
C TYR A 285 21.00 1.60 7.16
N ASP A 286 21.62 1.28 8.28
CA ASP A 286 20.96 0.77 9.48
C ASP A 286 20.09 1.81 10.23
N GLN A 287 20.25 3.08 9.93
CA GLN A 287 19.53 4.19 10.54
C GLN A 287 18.41 4.75 9.66
N ILE A 288 18.38 4.41 8.36
CA ILE A 288 17.43 5.00 7.39
C ILE A 288 15.98 4.79 7.82
N VAL A 289 15.61 3.56 8.18
CA VAL A 289 14.21 3.22 8.52
C VAL A 289 13.75 3.96 9.77
N SER A 290 14.53 3.94 10.84
CA SER A 290 14.19 4.64 12.08
C SER A 290 14.12 6.14 11.90
N THR A 291 15.05 6.70 11.11
CA THR A 291 15.08 8.14 10.82
C THR A 291 13.86 8.56 9.98
N ALA A 292 13.45 7.78 8.98
CA ALA A 292 12.27 8.08 8.19
C ALA A 292 10.99 8.13 9.04
N ILE A 293 10.84 7.18 9.95
CA ILE A 293 9.72 7.11 10.90
C ILE A 293 9.73 8.34 11.82
N GLU A 294 10.89 8.67 12.41
CA GLU A 294 11.03 9.80 13.32
C GLU A 294 10.77 11.15 12.63
N LEU A 295 11.33 11.38 11.43
CA LEU A 295 11.18 12.64 10.69
C LEU A 295 9.73 13.00 10.39
N ARG A 296 8.87 11.99 10.24
CA ARG A 296 7.45 12.19 9.86
C ARG A 296 6.49 11.78 10.96
N ASP A 297 6.97 11.42 12.15
CA ASP A 297 6.13 10.91 13.25
C ASP A 297 5.14 9.84 12.75
N MET A 298 5.69 8.82 12.08
CA MET A 298 4.87 7.73 11.53
C MET A 298 4.48 6.76 12.64
N GLN A 299 3.18 6.50 12.77
CA GLN A 299 2.67 5.59 13.80
C GLN A 299 2.55 4.18 13.23
N ILE A 300 3.42 3.29 13.67
CA ILE A 300 3.39 1.89 13.25
C ILE A 300 2.38 1.14 14.12
N LYS A 301 1.32 0.65 13.51
CA LYS A 301 0.21 -0.05 14.18
C LYS A 301 0.29 -1.57 14.09
N LEU A 302 1.24 -2.11 13.31
CA LEU A 302 1.34 -3.56 13.13
C LEU A 302 1.85 -4.23 14.40
N SER A 303 1.14 -5.25 14.85
CA SER A 303 1.60 -6.12 15.93
C SER A 303 2.90 -6.82 15.55
N LYS A 304 3.85 -6.83 16.48
CA LYS A 304 5.04 -7.67 16.32
C LYS A 304 4.65 -9.12 16.57
N ILE A 305 4.66 -9.93 15.51
CA ILE A 305 4.44 -11.37 15.60
C ILE A 305 5.81 -12.06 15.58
N ASP A 306 6.03 -13.03 16.46
CA ASP A 306 7.30 -13.75 16.55
C ASP A 306 7.33 -14.88 15.52
N ILE A 307 7.52 -14.51 14.27
CA ILE A 307 7.69 -15.42 13.13
C ILE A 307 8.98 -15.11 12.37
N PRO A 308 9.59 -16.07 11.66
CA PRO A 308 10.93 -15.92 11.09
C PRO A 308 10.96 -15.13 9.77
N VAL A 309 9.82 -14.74 9.21
CA VAL A 309 9.69 -13.99 7.96
C VAL A 309 9.12 -12.60 8.22
N ALA A 310 9.25 -11.69 7.26
CA ALA A 310 8.60 -10.39 7.32
C ALA A 310 7.06 -10.55 7.32
N TYR A 311 6.38 -9.63 7.99
CA TYR A 311 4.93 -9.69 8.15
C TYR A 311 4.31 -8.29 7.98
N GLY A 312 3.37 -8.17 7.08
CA GLY A 312 2.66 -6.91 6.87
C GLY A 312 1.71 -6.93 5.66
N PRO A 313 0.87 -5.89 5.53
CA PRO A 313 -0.11 -5.79 4.43
C PRO A 313 0.52 -5.80 3.04
N ALA A 314 1.78 -5.42 2.93
CA ALA A 314 2.53 -5.42 1.67
C ALA A 314 2.66 -6.81 1.01
N PHE A 315 2.42 -7.87 1.77
CA PHE A 315 2.53 -9.25 1.26
C PHE A 315 1.16 -9.88 0.92
N GLU A 316 0.04 -9.20 1.21
CA GLU A 316 -1.31 -9.75 1.01
C GLU A 316 -1.58 -10.22 -0.41
N GLY A 317 -1.02 -9.56 -1.41
CA GLY A 317 -1.16 -9.92 -2.82
C GLY A 317 -0.02 -10.76 -3.39
N GLU A 318 1.00 -11.10 -2.59
CA GLU A 318 2.16 -11.85 -3.06
C GLU A 318 1.74 -13.25 -3.52
N THR A 319 1.87 -13.52 -4.84
CA THR A 319 1.48 -14.82 -5.40
C THR A 319 2.66 -15.78 -5.41
N VAL A 320 2.59 -16.86 -4.65
CA VAL A 320 3.55 -17.97 -4.72
C VAL A 320 3.25 -18.82 -5.95
N ARG A 321 4.06 -18.67 -7.01
CA ARG A 321 3.91 -19.42 -8.25
C ARG A 321 4.32 -20.89 -8.08
N ARG A 322 3.81 -21.76 -8.95
CA ARG A 322 4.05 -23.21 -8.85
C ARG A 322 5.53 -23.61 -8.84
N PRO A 323 6.43 -23.02 -9.63
CA PRO A 323 7.87 -23.33 -9.57
C PRO A 323 8.51 -22.95 -8.24
N ASP A 324 7.99 -21.94 -7.56
CA ASP A 324 8.51 -21.38 -6.32
C ASP A 324 7.86 -22.01 -5.07
N THR A 325 6.90 -22.92 -5.27
CA THR A 325 6.18 -23.61 -4.19
C THR A 325 7.03 -24.72 -3.60
N TYR A 326 7.23 -24.68 -2.29
CA TYR A 326 7.81 -25.78 -1.53
C TYR A 326 6.77 -26.84 -1.16
N VAL A 327 5.65 -26.39 -0.60
CA VAL A 327 4.52 -27.25 -0.20
C VAL A 327 3.20 -26.56 -0.49
N GLU A 328 2.19 -27.35 -0.89
CA GLU A 328 0.83 -26.84 -1.06
C GLU A 328 -0.20 -27.70 -0.32
N ALA A 329 -1.30 -27.07 0.11
CA ALA A 329 -2.47 -27.72 0.69
C ALA A 329 -3.74 -27.26 -0.02
N GLY A 330 -4.67 -28.17 -0.29
CA GLY A 330 -5.91 -27.86 -1.00
C GLY A 330 -5.72 -27.63 -2.50
N GLY A 331 -6.61 -26.87 -3.11
CA GLY A 331 -6.56 -26.57 -4.53
C GLY A 331 -6.54 -27.80 -5.44
N PRO A 332 -5.71 -27.79 -6.53
CA PRO A 332 -5.63 -28.91 -7.45
C PRO A 332 -5.02 -30.18 -6.85
N SER A 333 -4.31 -30.08 -5.72
CA SER A 333 -3.68 -31.25 -5.06
C SER A 333 -4.68 -32.25 -4.51
N LYS A 334 -5.95 -31.84 -4.36
CA LYS A 334 -7.06 -32.64 -3.81
C LYS A 334 -6.80 -33.15 -2.39
N THR A 335 -5.92 -32.51 -1.66
CA THR A 335 -5.72 -32.79 -0.23
C THR A 335 -6.92 -32.32 0.58
N LYS A 336 -7.16 -32.95 1.73
CA LYS A 336 -8.26 -32.57 2.61
C LYS A 336 -7.86 -31.32 3.41
N VAL A 337 -8.66 -30.27 3.31
CA VAL A 337 -8.41 -28.98 3.94
C VAL A 337 -9.67 -28.41 4.57
N PHE A 338 -9.52 -27.65 5.67
CA PHE A 338 -10.60 -26.86 6.25
C PHE A 338 -10.06 -25.73 7.12
N GLU A 339 -10.89 -24.69 7.27
CA GLU A 339 -10.72 -23.58 8.22
C GLU A 339 -12.04 -23.45 8.99
N HIS A 340 -11.99 -23.58 10.30
CA HIS A 340 -13.19 -23.54 11.12
C HIS A 340 -12.98 -22.61 12.31
N VAL A 341 -13.78 -21.53 12.36
CA VAL A 341 -13.90 -20.68 13.54
C VAL A 341 -15.07 -21.18 14.36
N LYS A 342 -14.86 -21.44 15.64
CA LYS A 342 -15.87 -22.02 16.53
C LYS A 342 -15.96 -21.28 17.84
N MET A 343 -17.15 -20.81 18.19
CA MET A 343 -17.44 -20.24 19.49
C MET A 343 -17.52 -21.33 20.56
N ARG A 344 -16.93 -21.05 21.73
CA ARG A 344 -16.91 -21.93 22.89
C ARG A 344 -17.24 -21.16 24.16
N SER A 345 -17.48 -21.88 25.27
CA SER A 345 -17.56 -21.30 26.59
C SER A 345 -16.19 -20.84 27.12
N ALA A 346 -16.19 -19.93 28.10
CA ALA A 346 -14.95 -19.33 28.61
C ALA A 346 -13.96 -20.34 29.23
N ASP A 347 -14.46 -21.43 29.76
CA ASP A 347 -13.70 -22.50 30.41
C ASP A 347 -13.11 -23.51 29.38
N GLU A 348 -13.61 -23.52 28.16
CA GLU A 348 -13.13 -24.38 27.09
C GLU A 348 -12.01 -23.75 26.25
N VAL A 349 -11.79 -22.41 26.32
CA VAL A 349 -10.77 -21.70 25.52
C VAL A 349 -9.66 -21.18 26.42
N GLU A 350 -8.46 -21.64 26.18
CA GLU A 350 -7.22 -21.14 26.79
C GLU A 350 -6.59 -20.11 25.86
N ASP A 351 -6.57 -18.83 26.29
CA ASP A 351 -6.02 -17.76 25.46
C ASP A 351 -4.52 -17.95 25.21
N GLY A 352 -4.11 -17.83 23.94
CA GLY A 352 -2.73 -18.00 23.50
C GLY A 352 -2.28 -19.46 23.38
N ARG A 353 -3.15 -20.43 23.58
CA ARG A 353 -2.82 -21.81 23.32
C ARG A 353 -2.76 -22.08 21.84
N ILE A 354 -1.55 -22.36 21.33
CA ILE A 354 -1.30 -22.75 19.96
C ILE A 354 -0.84 -24.19 19.92
N THR A 355 -1.56 -25.04 19.19
CA THR A 355 -1.28 -26.46 19.09
C THR A 355 -1.00 -26.82 17.64
N PHE A 356 0.07 -27.58 17.38
CA PHE A 356 0.37 -28.13 16.07
C PHE A 356 0.33 -29.68 16.14
N ILE A 357 -0.39 -30.31 15.19
CA ILE A 357 -0.58 -31.77 15.16
C ILE A 357 -0.23 -32.30 13.78
N GLY A 358 0.74 -33.21 13.73
CA GLY A 358 1.20 -33.85 12.49
C GLY A 358 2.61 -33.45 12.10
N LYS A 359 2.94 -33.58 10.83
CA LYS A 359 4.24 -33.23 10.26
C LYS A 359 4.25 -31.79 9.79
N ASP A 360 5.24 -31.01 10.20
CA ASP A 360 5.44 -29.66 9.66
C ASP A 360 6.39 -29.71 8.45
N VAL A 361 6.58 -28.59 7.83
CA VAL A 361 7.33 -28.40 6.58
C VAL A 361 8.74 -29.00 6.61
N ASP A 362 9.39 -29.04 7.78
CA ASP A 362 10.71 -29.66 7.97
C ASP A 362 10.75 -31.16 7.67
N GLU A 363 9.60 -31.82 7.73
CA GLU A 363 9.44 -33.26 7.47
C GLU A 363 8.82 -33.54 6.10
N MET A 364 8.69 -32.50 5.25
CA MET A 364 8.08 -32.58 3.92
C MET A 364 9.11 -32.38 2.81
N GLU A 365 8.86 -32.95 1.65
CA GLU A 365 9.72 -32.79 0.47
C GLU A 365 9.34 -31.55 -0.37
N ASP A 366 10.32 -30.95 -1.05
CA ASP A 366 10.09 -29.87 -2.01
C ASP A 366 9.10 -30.31 -3.12
N GLY A 367 8.09 -29.49 -3.36
CA GLY A 367 7.03 -29.75 -4.32
C GLY A 367 5.94 -30.71 -3.82
N SER A 368 5.94 -31.05 -2.54
CA SER A 368 4.92 -31.95 -1.95
C SER A 368 3.57 -31.27 -1.73
N SER A 369 2.56 -32.11 -1.52
CA SER A 369 1.20 -31.68 -1.13
C SER A 369 0.83 -32.31 0.20
N THR A 370 0.12 -31.56 1.06
CA THR A 370 -0.29 -32.01 2.38
C THR A 370 -1.75 -31.69 2.68
N ASN A 371 -2.35 -32.39 3.64
CA ASN A 371 -3.61 -31.98 4.24
C ASN A 371 -3.36 -30.78 5.18
N LEU A 372 -4.39 -29.97 5.44
CA LEU A 372 -4.28 -28.86 6.39
C LEU A 372 -5.64 -28.58 7.03
N GLY A 373 -5.68 -28.60 8.35
CA GLY A 373 -6.81 -28.13 9.14
C GLY A 373 -6.40 -26.96 9.99
N ILE A 374 -7.20 -25.91 9.98
CA ILE A 374 -7.07 -24.74 10.84
C ILE A 374 -8.34 -24.63 11.68
N LEU A 375 -8.23 -24.90 12.99
CA LEU A 375 -9.32 -24.76 13.94
C LEU A 375 -9.02 -23.58 14.87
N VAL A 376 -9.88 -22.58 14.85
CA VAL A 376 -9.82 -21.41 15.71
C VAL A 376 -10.99 -21.47 16.69
N GLU A 377 -10.72 -21.72 17.96
CA GLU A 377 -11.73 -21.71 19.01
C GLU A 377 -11.67 -20.39 19.77
N ILE A 378 -12.82 -19.74 19.91
CA ILE A 378 -12.92 -18.39 20.42
C ILE A 378 -13.95 -18.26 21.55
N TYR A 379 -13.66 -17.35 22.46
CA TYR A 379 -14.62 -16.86 23.45
C TYR A 379 -14.58 -15.33 23.52
N GLY A 380 -15.74 -14.70 23.62
CA GLY A 380 -15.84 -13.27 23.83
C GLY A 380 -17.22 -12.87 24.39
N LYS A 381 -17.24 -11.99 25.39
CA LYS A 381 -18.51 -11.51 26.00
C LYS A 381 -19.42 -10.79 25.02
N LYS A 382 -18.86 -10.20 23.98
CA LYS A 382 -19.58 -9.50 22.91
C LYS A 382 -19.68 -10.31 21.63
N MET A 383 -19.06 -11.50 21.60
CA MET A 383 -19.08 -12.37 20.44
C MET A 383 -20.49 -12.92 20.22
N GLN A 384 -20.95 -12.96 18.98
CA GLN A 384 -22.25 -13.47 18.56
C GLN A 384 -22.02 -14.52 17.47
N GLU A 385 -22.92 -15.49 17.38
CA GLU A 385 -22.84 -16.57 16.39
C GLU A 385 -22.66 -16.07 14.95
N ASP A 386 -23.33 -14.95 14.60
CA ASP A 386 -23.23 -14.38 13.25
C ASP A 386 -21.82 -13.83 12.92
N TYR A 387 -20.99 -13.56 13.92
CA TYR A 387 -19.64 -12.99 13.70
C TYR A 387 -18.58 -14.04 13.40
N GLU A 388 -18.83 -15.32 13.61
CA GLU A 388 -17.89 -16.38 13.26
C GLU A 388 -17.52 -16.32 11.77
N SER A 389 -18.50 -16.11 10.89
CA SER A 389 -18.26 -15.97 9.44
C SER A 389 -17.48 -14.71 9.07
N VAL A 390 -17.59 -13.64 9.86
CA VAL A 390 -16.77 -12.41 9.68
C VAL A 390 -15.31 -12.72 9.97
N LEU A 391 -15.03 -13.45 11.05
CA LEU A 391 -13.69 -13.87 11.41
C LEU A 391 -13.10 -14.87 10.38
N GLU A 392 -13.90 -15.83 9.91
CA GLU A 392 -13.46 -16.80 8.89
C GLU A 392 -12.95 -16.12 7.63
N ARG A 393 -13.61 -15.07 7.16
CA ARG A 393 -13.18 -14.32 5.96
C ARG A 393 -11.85 -13.57 6.14
N ARG A 394 -11.36 -13.41 7.38
CA ARG A 394 -10.08 -12.75 7.66
C ARG A 394 -8.89 -13.70 7.71
N ILE A 395 -9.12 -15.01 7.86
CA ILE A 395 -8.03 -15.98 8.01
C ILE A 395 -7.05 -15.91 6.83
N HIS A 396 -7.57 -15.91 5.59
CA HIS A 396 -6.70 -15.85 4.40
C HIS A 396 -5.87 -14.57 4.35
N GLN A 397 -6.47 -13.42 4.68
CA GLN A 397 -5.78 -12.14 4.70
C GLN A 397 -4.65 -12.14 5.74
N PHE A 398 -4.92 -12.60 6.94
CA PHE A 398 -3.92 -12.63 8.01
C PHE A 398 -2.75 -13.56 7.67
N ILE A 399 -3.00 -14.69 7.04
CA ILE A 399 -1.94 -15.60 6.58
C ILE A 399 -1.15 -14.98 5.42
N ASN A 400 -1.81 -14.30 4.48
CA ASN A 400 -1.17 -13.62 3.35
C ASN A 400 -0.27 -12.45 3.76
N PHE A 401 -0.37 -11.94 4.97
CA PHE A 401 0.56 -10.93 5.48
C PHE A 401 1.96 -11.48 5.77
N ALA A 402 2.15 -12.79 5.78
CA ALA A 402 3.46 -13.41 5.96
C ALA A 402 4.19 -13.56 4.63
N GLU A 403 5.42 -13.02 4.53
CA GLU A 403 6.27 -13.19 3.34
C GLU A 403 6.47 -14.67 3.03
N GLY A 404 6.16 -15.06 1.80
CA GLY A 404 6.29 -16.43 1.31
C GLY A 404 5.10 -17.34 1.59
N ALA A 405 4.01 -16.83 2.16
CA ALA A 405 2.73 -17.52 2.26
C ALA A 405 1.74 -16.96 1.22
N TRP A 406 1.04 -17.84 0.55
CA TRP A 406 -0.07 -17.49 -0.32
C TRP A 406 -1.27 -18.35 0.01
N HIS A 407 -2.39 -17.72 0.29
CA HIS A 407 -3.63 -18.34 0.67
C HIS A 407 -4.80 -17.73 -0.10
N THR A 408 -5.65 -18.56 -0.68
CA THR A 408 -6.89 -18.15 -1.33
C THR A 408 -8.02 -19.08 -0.94
N GLY A 409 -9.25 -18.59 -1.03
CA GLY A 409 -10.46 -19.31 -0.65
C GLY A 409 -10.79 -19.19 0.83
N GLN A 410 -11.74 -20.02 1.27
CA GLN A 410 -12.20 -20.07 2.66
C GLN A 410 -12.82 -21.44 2.97
N ARG A 411 -12.95 -21.76 4.26
CA ARG A 411 -13.59 -22.99 4.75
C ARG A 411 -12.88 -24.25 4.20
N ASN A 412 -13.60 -25.13 3.54
CA ASN A 412 -13.08 -26.35 2.91
C ASN A 412 -12.67 -26.17 1.43
N LEU A 413 -12.75 -24.96 0.92
CA LEU A 413 -12.37 -24.57 -0.44
C LEU A 413 -11.19 -23.62 -0.42
N ILE A 414 -10.10 -24.01 0.25
CA ILE A 414 -8.87 -23.24 0.36
C ILE A 414 -7.76 -23.83 -0.50
N TRP A 415 -6.83 -22.96 -0.83
CA TRP A 415 -5.57 -23.31 -1.48
C TRP A 415 -4.47 -22.48 -0.88
N ILE A 416 -3.53 -23.16 -0.22
CA ILE A 416 -2.41 -22.54 0.48
C ILE A 416 -1.10 -23.04 -0.13
N ARG A 417 -0.15 -22.12 -0.30
CA ARG A 417 1.22 -22.42 -0.70
C ARG A 417 2.21 -21.73 0.21
N LEU A 418 3.30 -22.44 0.55
CA LEU A 418 4.50 -21.84 1.12
C LEU A 418 5.60 -21.84 0.07
N SER A 419 6.26 -20.70 -0.10
CA SER A 419 7.36 -20.55 -1.05
C SER A 419 8.64 -21.21 -0.54
N LYS A 420 9.51 -21.64 -1.47
CA LYS A 420 10.85 -22.17 -1.15
C LYS A 420 11.65 -21.18 -0.32
N LYS A 421 11.64 -19.89 -0.70
CA LYS A 421 12.32 -18.81 0.03
C LYS A 421 11.75 -18.64 1.44
N GLY A 422 10.43 -18.65 1.60
CA GLY A 422 9.79 -18.56 2.91
C GLY A 422 10.18 -19.72 3.82
N VAL A 423 10.20 -20.94 3.28
CA VAL A 423 10.62 -22.14 4.01
C VAL A 423 12.11 -22.11 4.38
N GLU A 424 12.98 -21.66 3.48
CA GLU A 424 14.41 -21.43 3.76
C GLU A 424 14.61 -20.41 4.89
N ASN A 425 13.80 -19.36 4.91
CA ASN A 425 13.79 -18.35 5.97
C ASN A 425 13.15 -18.83 7.28
N GLY A 426 12.66 -20.06 7.32
CA GLY A 426 12.11 -20.68 8.52
C GLY A 426 10.59 -20.67 8.66
N LEU A 427 9.83 -20.18 7.64
CA LEU A 427 8.37 -20.22 7.68
C LEU A 427 7.85 -21.67 7.73
N ARG A 428 6.87 -21.92 8.62
CA ARG A 428 6.25 -23.23 8.87
C ARG A 428 4.76 -23.08 9.08
N PHE A 429 3.98 -24.13 8.88
CA PHE A 429 2.52 -24.10 9.14
C PHE A 429 2.18 -23.77 10.60
N LYS A 430 3.00 -24.18 11.55
CA LYS A 430 2.79 -23.83 12.98
C LYS A 430 2.66 -22.32 13.21
N HIS A 431 3.40 -21.49 12.44
CA HIS A 431 3.37 -20.04 12.59
C HIS A 431 2.02 -19.41 12.21
N PHE A 432 1.16 -20.14 11.49
CA PHE A 432 -0.22 -19.67 11.25
C PHE A 432 -1.00 -19.51 12.56
N GLY A 433 -0.69 -20.34 13.56
CA GLY A 433 -1.28 -20.22 14.89
C GLY A 433 -0.92 -18.89 15.55
N ASP A 434 0.37 -18.52 15.53
CA ASP A 434 0.88 -17.26 16.08
C ASP A 434 0.26 -16.05 15.36
N ILE A 435 0.19 -16.12 14.02
CA ILE A 435 -0.42 -15.09 13.18
C ILE A 435 -1.90 -14.90 13.53
N LEU A 436 -2.68 -15.98 13.53
CA LEU A 436 -4.12 -15.91 13.75
C LEU A 436 -4.45 -15.44 15.17
N HIS A 437 -3.74 -15.92 16.19
CA HIS A 437 -3.92 -15.45 17.56
C HIS A 437 -3.68 -13.95 17.68
N ALA A 438 -2.52 -13.47 17.20
CA ALA A 438 -2.14 -12.06 17.27
C ALA A 438 -3.11 -11.15 16.51
N LYS A 439 -3.44 -11.51 15.26
CA LYS A 439 -4.26 -10.67 14.39
C LYS A 439 -5.73 -10.66 14.78
N LEU A 440 -6.27 -11.77 15.22
CA LEU A 440 -7.65 -11.81 15.74
C LEU A 440 -7.81 -10.98 17.02
N HIS A 441 -6.81 -10.97 17.91
CA HIS A 441 -6.81 -10.08 19.07
C HIS A 441 -6.67 -8.61 18.67
N GLU A 442 -5.79 -8.30 17.69
CA GLU A 442 -5.59 -6.93 17.22
C GLU A 442 -6.86 -6.36 16.58
N ASP A 443 -7.42 -7.07 15.60
CA ASP A 443 -8.56 -6.57 14.82
C ASP A 443 -9.91 -6.73 15.53
N PHE A 444 -10.06 -7.76 16.35
CA PHE A 444 -11.34 -8.13 16.98
C PHE A 444 -11.31 -8.18 18.52
N GLY A 445 -10.28 -7.63 19.16
CA GLY A 445 -10.15 -7.63 20.62
C GLY A 445 -11.30 -6.93 21.36
N ALA A 446 -12.07 -6.06 20.68
CA ALA A 446 -13.30 -5.51 21.23
C ALA A 446 -14.43 -6.54 21.38
N LEU A 447 -14.40 -7.63 20.60
CA LEU A 447 -15.37 -8.73 20.60
C LEU A 447 -14.86 -9.96 21.33
N LEU A 448 -13.54 -10.26 21.16
CA LEU A 448 -12.90 -11.49 21.61
C LEU A 448 -12.12 -11.26 22.91
N ASN A 449 -12.21 -12.22 23.81
CA ASN A 449 -11.46 -12.23 25.07
C ASN A 449 -10.42 -13.35 25.12
N ARG A 450 -10.66 -14.47 24.44
CA ARG A 450 -9.78 -15.64 24.41
C ARG A 450 -9.80 -16.27 23.03
N ILE A 451 -8.64 -16.69 22.57
CA ILE A 451 -8.44 -17.34 21.27
C ILE A 451 -7.43 -18.46 21.46
N GLN A 452 -7.80 -19.66 21.04
CA GLN A 452 -6.85 -20.76 20.88
C GLN A 452 -6.88 -21.27 19.43
N VAL A 453 -5.73 -21.71 18.92
CA VAL A 453 -5.59 -22.12 17.53
C VAL A 453 -4.94 -23.51 17.48
N THR A 454 -5.55 -24.41 16.72
CA THR A 454 -5.00 -25.70 16.40
C THR A 454 -4.75 -25.79 14.89
N ILE A 455 -3.49 -26.01 14.52
CA ILE A 455 -3.08 -26.29 13.14
C ILE A 455 -2.77 -27.77 13.04
N MET A 456 -3.31 -28.44 12.04
CA MET A 456 -3.13 -29.88 11.88
C MET A 456 -2.85 -30.27 10.44
N THR A 457 -1.88 -31.14 10.24
CA THR A 457 -1.54 -31.78 8.97
C THR A 457 -1.78 -33.30 9.01
N ASP A 458 -2.02 -33.84 10.23
CA ASP A 458 -2.35 -35.25 10.40
C ASP A 458 -3.74 -35.57 9.83
N GLN A 459 -3.80 -36.56 8.94
CA GLN A 459 -5.01 -36.91 8.23
C GLN A 459 -6.11 -37.42 9.17
N ALA A 460 -5.77 -38.19 10.18
CA ALA A 460 -6.76 -38.79 11.08
C ALA A 460 -7.43 -37.72 11.96
N GLU A 461 -6.64 -36.77 12.45
CA GLU A 461 -7.17 -35.63 13.20
C GLU A 461 -8.05 -34.71 12.32
N ILE A 462 -7.64 -34.45 11.08
CA ILE A 462 -8.44 -33.68 10.13
C ILE A 462 -9.77 -34.39 9.87
N GLU A 463 -9.76 -35.69 9.62
CA GLU A 463 -10.95 -36.50 9.37
C GLU A 463 -11.92 -36.51 10.55
N LYS A 464 -11.45 -36.40 11.76
CA LYS A 464 -12.25 -36.31 12.98
C LYS A 464 -12.98 -34.95 13.11
N HIS A 465 -12.33 -33.85 12.73
CA HIS A 465 -12.90 -32.51 12.84
C HIS A 465 -13.72 -32.09 11.60
N PHE A 466 -13.43 -32.65 10.44
CA PHE A 466 -14.02 -32.24 9.17
C PHE A 466 -15.56 -32.32 9.13
N PRO A 467 -16.26 -33.38 9.66
CA PRO A 467 -17.72 -33.43 9.64
C PRO A 467 -18.37 -32.28 10.44
N GLU A 468 -17.83 -31.95 11.60
CA GLU A 468 -18.31 -30.82 12.44
C GLU A 468 -18.13 -29.49 11.71
N ALA A 469 -17.00 -29.28 11.03
CA ALA A 469 -16.77 -28.09 10.23
C ALA A 469 -17.82 -27.95 9.12
N MET A 470 -18.06 -29.02 8.38
CA MET A 470 -19.06 -29.04 7.29
C MET A 470 -20.47 -28.76 7.78
N GLU A 471 -20.86 -29.32 8.92
CA GLU A 471 -22.16 -29.05 9.55
C GLU A 471 -22.28 -27.57 9.97
N SER A 472 -21.24 -27.02 10.58
CA SER A 472 -21.18 -25.60 10.97
C SER A 472 -21.33 -24.69 9.76
N TYR A 473 -20.69 -25.00 8.63
CA TYR A 473 -20.82 -24.20 7.41
C TYR A 473 -22.25 -24.22 6.87
N ALA A 474 -22.87 -25.40 6.83
CA ALA A 474 -24.24 -25.55 6.35
C ALA A 474 -25.24 -24.74 7.21
N VAL A 475 -25.11 -24.83 8.54
CA VAL A 475 -25.96 -24.07 9.49
C VAL A 475 -25.79 -22.56 9.32
N ARG A 476 -24.53 -22.09 9.14
CA ARG A 476 -24.25 -20.67 8.91
C ARG A 476 -24.79 -20.17 7.58
N ASP A 477 -24.65 -20.96 6.53
CA ASP A 477 -25.16 -20.60 5.20
C ASP A 477 -26.68 -20.52 5.20
N GLU A 478 -27.37 -21.45 5.87
CA GLU A 478 -28.82 -21.41 6.04
C GLU A 478 -29.27 -20.18 6.84
N ARG A 479 -28.54 -19.84 7.91
CA ARG A 479 -28.82 -18.66 8.73
C ARG A 479 -28.64 -17.36 7.93
N VAL A 480 -27.56 -17.24 7.15
CA VAL A 480 -27.29 -16.06 6.33
C VAL A 480 -28.31 -15.96 5.20
N ALA A 481 -28.65 -17.07 4.53
CA ALA A 481 -29.70 -17.11 3.50
C ALA A 481 -31.08 -16.73 4.06
N GLY A 482 -31.31 -16.93 5.33
CA GLY A 482 -32.54 -16.53 6.03
C GLY A 482 -32.59 -15.09 6.51
N LEU A 483 -31.48 -14.33 6.42
CA LEU A 483 -31.41 -12.92 6.77
C LEU A 483 -31.99 -12.07 5.64
N LEU A 484 -33.18 -11.52 5.89
CA LEU A 484 -33.89 -10.63 4.97
C LEU A 484 -34.05 -9.25 5.63
N ASP A 485 -34.27 -8.24 4.83
CA ASP A 485 -34.48 -6.87 5.29
C ASP A 485 -35.66 -6.76 6.25
N GLU A 486 -36.71 -7.57 6.05
CA GLU A 486 -37.89 -7.61 6.90
C GLU A 486 -37.61 -8.18 8.29
N LYS A 487 -36.57 -9.00 8.45
CA LYS A 487 -36.24 -9.71 9.70
C LYS A 487 -35.32 -8.94 10.64
N VAL A 488 -34.87 -7.77 10.25
CA VAL A 488 -33.98 -6.92 11.07
C VAL A 488 -34.58 -5.56 11.31
N ASP A 489 -34.35 -5.02 12.49
CA ASP A 489 -34.83 -3.68 12.89
C ASP A 489 -33.77 -2.59 12.63
N ILE A 490 -32.55 -2.99 12.34
CA ILE A 490 -31.41 -2.09 12.21
C ILE A 490 -30.68 -2.35 10.89
N PHE A 491 -30.52 -1.28 10.09
CA PHE A 491 -29.56 -1.19 9.02
C PHE A 491 -28.32 -0.45 9.48
N TYR A 492 -27.27 -0.38 8.67
CA TYR A 492 -26.05 0.35 9.00
C TYR A 492 -25.68 1.31 7.88
N THR A 493 -25.15 2.49 8.26
CA THR A 493 -24.43 3.33 7.32
C THR A 493 -23.08 2.70 7.00
N CYS A 494 -22.49 3.09 5.87
CA CYS A 494 -21.05 2.97 5.64
C CYS A 494 -20.55 4.25 5.00
N THR A 495 -19.62 4.91 5.68
CA THR A 495 -19.02 6.19 5.27
C THR A 495 -17.54 6.07 4.92
N LEU A 496 -16.99 4.85 4.81
CA LEU A 496 -15.58 4.60 4.48
C LEU A 496 -15.12 5.33 3.22
N CYS A 497 -16.02 5.45 2.23
CA CYS A 497 -15.71 6.10 0.96
C CYS A 497 -15.71 7.64 1.00
N GLN A 498 -16.09 8.28 2.11
CA GLN A 498 -16.16 9.74 2.18
C GLN A 498 -14.79 10.42 2.04
N SER A 499 -13.71 9.70 2.27
CA SER A 499 -12.35 10.19 2.04
C SER A 499 -12.08 10.54 0.57
N PHE A 500 -12.75 9.89 -0.38
CA PHE A 500 -12.61 10.16 -1.82
C PHE A 500 -13.93 10.54 -2.52
N ALA A 501 -15.07 10.29 -1.90
CA ALA A 501 -16.39 10.67 -2.37
C ALA A 501 -17.13 11.44 -1.26
N PRO A 502 -16.84 12.73 -1.05
CA PRO A 502 -17.47 13.55 -0.01
C PRO A 502 -18.99 13.43 -0.08
N ASN A 503 -19.63 13.29 1.07
CA ASN A 503 -21.07 13.08 1.22
C ASN A 503 -21.61 11.72 0.73
N HIS A 504 -20.76 10.79 0.29
CA HIS A 504 -21.22 9.44 -0.04
C HIS A 504 -21.52 8.65 1.23
N VAL A 505 -22.72 8.08 1.30
CA VAL A 505 -23.16 7.19 2.39
C VAL A 505 -23.86 5.99 1.78
N CYS A 506 -23.34 4.79 2.02
CA CYS A 506 -24.08 3.57 1.75
C CYS A 506 -25.02 3.26 2.91
N ILE A 507 -26.19 2.73 2.59
CA ILE A 507 -27.05 2.02 3.53
C ILE A 507 -26.85 0.54 3.27
N VAL A 508 -26.38 -0.17 4.28
CA VAL A 508 -26.09 -1.61 4.23
C VAL A 508 -27.18 -2.34 5.00
N SER A 509 -27.82 -3.27 4.34
CA SER A 509 -28.86 -4.14 4.91
C SER A 509 -28.53 -5.61 4.64
N PRO A 510 -29.24 -6.58 5.21
CA PRO A 510 -29.04 -8.00 4.87
C PRO A 510 -29.02 -8.30 3.35
N GLU A 511 -29.86 -7.63 2.58
CA GLU A 511 -30.01 -7.83 1.13
C GLU A 511 -29.24 -6.82 0.29
N ARG A 512 -28.63 -5.80 0.91
CA ARG A 512 -27.88 -4.74 0.20
C ARG A 512 -26.47 -4.57 0.76
N LEU A 513 -25.49 -4.92 -0.04
CA LEU A 513 -24.07 -4.65 0.25
C LEU A 513 -23.73 -3.17 0.10
N GLY A 514 -22.63 -2.74 0.70
CA GLY A 514 -21.98 -1.50 0.30
C GLY A 514 -21.64 -1.51 -1.20
N LEU A 515 -21.59 -0.33 -1.84
CA LEU A 515 -21.29 -0.23 -3.29
C LEU A 515 -19.93 -0.82 -3.68
N CYS A 516 -18.98 -0.90 -2.74
CA CYS A 516 -17.69 -1.57 -2.95
C CYS A 516 -17.80 -3.11 -3.06
N GLY A 517 -18.95 -3.71 -2.68
CA GLY A 517 -19.12 -5.16 -2.61
C GLY A 517 -18.41 -5.84 -1.44
N ALA A 518 -17.60 -5.09 -0.65
CA ALA A 518 -16.78 -5.66 0.42
C ALA A 518 -17.45 -5.64 1.79
N ILE A 519 -18.38 -4.71 2.04
CA ILE A 519 -19.04 -4.54 3.33
C ILE A 519 -20.48 -5.08 3.25
N ASN A 520 -20.75 -6.14 3.97
CA ASN A 520 -22.10 -6.65 4.18
C ASN A 520 -22.69 -6.22 5.53
N TRP A 521 -23.92 -6.60 5.81
CA TRP A 521 -24.61 -6.21 7.05
C TRP A 521 -23.94 -6.73 8.32
N LEU A 522 -23.42 -7.98 8.30
CA LEU A 522 -22.69 -8.55 9.44
C LEU A 522 -21.34 -7.83 9.65
N ASP A 523 -20.65 -7.49 8.57
CA ASP A 523 -19.40 -6.71 8.63
C ASP A 523 -19.66 -5.33 9.27
N ALA A 524 -20.73 -4.65 8.84
CA ALA A 524 -21.10 -3.34 9.39
C ALA A 524 -21.50 -3.43 10.85
N LYS A 525 -22.24 -4.49 11.24
CA LYS A 525 -22.62 -4.78 12.63
C LYS A 525 -21.38 -5.02 13.51
N ALA A 526 -20.46 -5.88 13.07
CA ALA A 526 -19.21 -6.15 13.77
C ALA A 526 -18.32 -4.90 13.87
N SER A 527 -18.19 -4.14 12.78
CA SER A 527 -17.44 -2.88 12.76
C SER A 527 -17.98 -1.86 13.76
N LYS A 528 -19.29 -1.75 13.91
CA LYS A 528 -19.91 -0.89 14.94
C LYS A 528 -19.56 -1.33 16.36
N GLU A 529 -19.52 -2.62 16.64
CA GLU A 529 -19.15 -3.15 17.95
C GLU A 529 -17.66 -2.93 18.27
N ILE A 530 -16.79 -3.06 17.25
CA ILE A 530 -15.33 -2.84 17.38
C ILE A 530 -15.06 -1.35 17.58
N THR A 531 -15.65 -0.49 16.73
CA THR A 531 -15.41 0.95 16.71
C THR A 531 -16.74 1.72 16.78
N PRO A 532 -17.30 1.96 17.98
CA PRO A 532 -18.62 2.57 18.14
C PRO A 532 -18.80 3.95 17.49
N THR A 533 -17.73 4.69 17.27
CA THR A 533 -17.70 5.99 16.58
C THR A 533 -17.22 5.88 15.13
N GLY A 534 -17.05 4.67 14.62
CA GLY A 534 -16.53 4.37 13.29
C GLY A 534 -17.52 4.66 12.15
N PRO A 535 -17.15 4.26 10.93
CA PRO A 535 -17.89 4.59 9.71
C PRO A 535 -19.26 3.90 9.60
N ASN A 536 -19.48 2.84 10.36
CA ASN A 536 -20.72 2.07 10.35
C ASN A 536 -21.59 2.46 11.56
N GLN A 537 -22.66 3.22 11.32
CA GLN A 537 -23.59 3.64 12.38
C GLN A 537 -24.96 2.99 12.20
N PRO A 538 -25.65 2.60 13.28
CA PRO A 538 -26.96 1.97 13.18
C PRO A 538 -28.02 2.97 12.69
N ILE A 539 -28.92 2.49 11.85
CA ILE A 539 -30.11 3.18 11.39
C ILE A 539 -31.31 2.31 11.76
N ILE A 540 -32.24 2.87 12.52
CA ILE A 540 -33.51 2.19 12.82
C ILE A 540 -34.32 2.13 11.53
N LYS A 541 -34.76 0.93 11.17
CA LYS A 541 -35.61 0.73 10.01
C LYS A 541 -36.96 1.41 10.22
N GLY A 542 -37.36 2.22 9.24
CA GLY A 542 -38.70 2.83 9.21
C GLY A 542 -39.78 1.87 8.73
N GLU A 543 -41.02 2.32 8.74
CA GLU A 543 -42.12 1.60 8.09
C GLU A 543 -41.93 1.57 6.58
N ALA A 544 -42.29 0.45 5.95
CA ALA A 544 -42.27 0.33 4.50
C ALA A 544 -43.28 1.33 3.90
N ILE A 545 -42.81 2.10 2.92
CA ILE A 545 -43.71 2.96 2.13
C ILE A 545 -44.16 2.11 0.94
N GLU A 546 -45.47 1.82 0.85
CA GLU A 546 -46.10 1.14 -0.29
C GLU A 546 -46.10 1.97 -1.56
#